data_1f055100a5ab730f69061582c509d0e9
#
_entry.id   1f055100a5ab730f69061582c509d0e9
#
_cell.length_a   1.000
_cell.length_b   1.000
_cell.length_c   1.000
_cell.angle_alpha   90.00
_cell.angle_beta   90.00
_cell.angle_gamma   90.00
#
_symmetry.space_group_name_H-M   'P 1'
#
loop_
_entity.id
_entity.type
_entity.pdbx_description
1 polymer ?
#
loop_
_entity_poly.entity_id
_entity_poly.type
_entity_poly.pdbx_seq_one_letter_code
_entity_poly.pdbx_strand_id
1 'polypeptide(L)'
;MAKKLTINCANCDARKVQEENYSHYEQITINCATILTSPAGKAVLSRLPFTLNCANVMELEEDVDFRTVNGSSEIKSGDAVPQQKFYLAVNGQLTLGPDTQKQLEKCVGMTINGSLVCPESVYTALPAVKVNGSTTCYPDNAIVLKRSAVIDRLFALRAKNSLYWSGRRMIMVDPELNAEALRNKGASFSAGEIIIARSKVESLIDLIDEKAEIIIVPDDTAVIMDDITLDDTALRRFGSSLYVIGDVTVPENADMLDRLTYLNIRGDALVAPEHKEKFLETVTEISGEVKSIRPRGAVLEDKPFVKITRWILEQQPLGIDVRDCGIVKISDDIPRELIVERLHLEDCGIIKCSKELEDAVSMVCEDTAHICTTDGDDDMGIGNMIKNALGGINNALDTKIINAADYIL
;
A
#
# COMPACT_ATOMS: atom_id res chain seq x y z
N MET A 1 21.48 -12.84 -38.98
CA MET A 1 20.84 -11.76 -38.20
C MET A 1 19.60 -12.32 -37.56
N ALA A 2 19.28 -11.92 -36.30
CA ALA A 2 18.07 -12.39 -35.65
C ALA A 2 16.84 -11.96 -36.44
N LYS A 3 15.92 -12.90 -36.70
CA LYS A 3 14.68 -12.65 -37.46
C LYS A 3 13.56 -12.09 -36.60
N LYS A 4 13.65 -12.30 -35.31
CA LYS A 4 12.65 -11.83 -34.32
C LYS A 4 13.29 -10.89 -33.33
N LEU A 5 12.54 -9.86 -32.92
CA LEU A 5 12.94 -8.89 -31.91
C LEU A 5 11.88 -8.86 -30.81
N THR A 6 12.30 -8.99 -29.55
CA THR A 6 11.44 -8.80 -28.38
C THR A 6 12.02 -7.69 -27.53
N ILE A 7 11.21 -6.68 -27.22
CA ILE A 7 11.56 -5.54 -26.38
C ILE A 7 10.68 -5.58 -25.13
N ASN A 8 11.29 -5.67 -23.97
CA ASN A 8 10.62 -5.61 -22.67
C ASN A 8 11.08 -4.34 -21.95
N CYS A 9 10.16 -3.42 -21.70
CA CYS A 9 10.47 -2.15 -21.03
C CYS A 9 9.28 -1.62 -20.24
N ALA A 10 9.49 -0.67 -19.33
CA ALA A 10 8.40 0.02 -18.69
C ALA A 10 7.77 1.03 -19.66
N ASN A 11 8.60 1.85 -20.33
CA ASN A 11 8.13 2.80 -21.33
C ASN A 11 8.83 2.56 -22.66
N CYS A 12 8.07 2.61 -23.76
CA CYS A 12 8.58 2.51 -25.11
C CYS A 12 8.24 3.80 -25.88
N ASP A 13 9.24 4.54 -26.33
CA ASP A 13 9.04 5.73 -27.15
C ASP A 13 9.15 5.38 -28.64
N ALA A 14 8.02 5.34 -29.31
CA ALA A 14 7.89 5.05 -30.73
C ALA A 14 7.51 6.29 -31.57
N ARG A 15 7.65 7.50 -31.01
CA ARG A 15 7.26 8.74 -31.69
C ARG A 15 8.07 9.03 -32.93
N LYS A 16 9.36 8.64 -32.91
CA LYS A 16 10.34 8.87 -33.98
C LYS A 16 10.81 7.59 -34.64
N VAL A 17 10.02 6.50 -34.50
CA VAL A 17 10.39 5.21 -35.10
C VAL A 17 10.60 5.30 -36.60
N GLN A 18 11.72 4.76 -37.09
CA GLN A 18 12.08 4.72 -38.51
C GLN A 18 11.95 3.31 -39.07
N GLU A 19 11.23 3.20 -40.19
CA GLU A 19 10.94 1.92 -40.83
C GLU A 19 12.21 1.13 -41.22
N GLU A 20 13.26 1.84 -41.64
CA GLU A 20 14.52 1.26 -42.07
C GLU A 20 15.24 0.46 -40.99
N ASN A 21 15.07 0.87 -39.74
CA ASN A 21 15.73 0.22 -38.59
C ASN A 21 15.10 -1.14 -38.26
N TYR A 22 13.85 -1.39 -38.69
CA TYR A 22 13.06 -2.54 -38.24
C TYR A 22 12.53 -3.41 -39.37
N SER A 23 12.61 -2.98 -40.63
CA SER A 23 12.10 -3.68 -41.80
C SER A 23 12.75 -5.05 -42.06
N HIS A 24 13.92 -5.31 -41.46
CA HIS A 24 14.64 -6.57 -41.60
C HIS A 24 14.16 -7.68 -40.63
N TYR A 25 13.30 -7.34 -39.67
CA TYR A 25 12.70 -8.33 -38.75
C TYR A 25 11.41 -8.88 -39.32
N GLU A 26 11.21 -10.20 -39.16
CA GLU A 26 9.97 -10.89 -39.53
C GLU A 26 8.86 -10.72 -38.47
N GLN A 27 9.26 -10.50 -37.24
CA GLN A 27 8.34 -10.27 -36.10
C GLN A 27 9.01 -9.40 -35.06
N ILE A 28 8.25 -8.42 -34.55
CA ILE A 28 8.70 -7.52 -33.47
C ILE A 28 7.63 -7.52 -32.38
N THR A 29 8.00 -7.92 -31.16
CA THR A 29 7.10 -7.92 -30.02
C THR A 29 7.56 -6.88 -29.01
N ILE A 30 6.67 -5.98 -28.62
CA ILE A 30 6.93 -4.96 -27.58
C ILE A 30 6.03 -5.26 -26.38
N ASN A 31 6.65 -5.55 -25.26
CA ASN A 31 6.00 -5.73 -23.97
C ASN A 31 6.34 -4.52 -23.09
N CYS A 32 5.38 -3.63 -22.85
CA CYS A 32 5.62 -2.44 -22.05
C CYS A 32 4.37 -2.01 -21.25
N ALA A 33 4.56 -1.22 -20.21
CA ALA A 33 3.44 -0.62 -19.51
C ALA A 33 2.85 0.55 -20.32
N THR A 34 3.70 1.39 -20.91
CA THR A 34 3.27 2.53 -21.73
C THR A 34 4.06 2.60 -23.03
N ILE A 35 3.35 2.78 -24.15
CA ILE A 35 3.96 3.14 -25.43
C ILE A 35 3.59 4.58 -25.80
N LEU A 36 4.60 5.39 -26.10
CA LEU A 36 4.44 6.73 -26.62
C LEU A 36 4.46 6.71 -28.15
N THR A 37 3.49 7.34 -28.76
CA THR A 37 3.36 7.39 -30.23
C THR A 37 3.12 8.81 -30.69
N SER A 38 3.44 9.09 -31.98
CA SER A 38 2.98 10.24 -32.73
C SER A 38 2.12 9.75 -33.90
N PRO A 39 1.39 10.59 -34.61
CA PRO A 39 0.68 10.20 -35.83
C PRO A 39 1.60 9.55 -36.87
N ALA A 40 2.83 10.08 -37.02
CA ALA A 40 3.86 9.50 -37.90
C ALA A 40 4.34 8.15 -37.37
N GLY A 41 4.65 8.05 -36.07
CA GLY A 41 5.06 6.80 -35.43
C GLY A 41 3.99 5.69 -35.55
N LYS A 42 2.71 6.01 -35.32
CA LYS A 42 1.61 5.07 -35.55
C LYS A 42 1.56 4.53 -37.00
N ALA A 43 1.77 5.41 -37.97
CA ALA A 43 1.78 5.00 -39.37
C ALA A 43 2.92 4.03 -39.68
N VAL A 44 4.09 4.20 -39.08
CA VAL A 44 5.23 3.25 -39.21
C VAL A 44 4.93 1.94 -38.48
N LEU A 45 4.45 2.00 -37.23
CA LEU A 45 4.12 0.80 -36.45
C LEU A 45 3.06 -0.08 -37.16
N SER A 46 2.10 0.53 -37.87
CA SER A 46 1.07 -0.23 -38.59
C SER A 46 1.55 -0.90 -39.88
N ARG A 47 2.68 -0.49 -40.43
CA ARG A 47 3.26 -1.07 -41.66
C ARG A 47 4.26 -2.20 -41.39
N LEU A 48 4.82 -2.22 -40.19
CA LEU A 48 5.81 -3.20 -39.75
C LEU A 48 5.15 -4.33 -38.94
N PRO A 49 5.78 -5.52 -38.83
CA PRO A 49 5.21 -6.66 -38.11
C PRO A 49 5.33 -6.53 -36.58
N PHE A 50 4.82 -5.41 -36.03
CA PHE A 50 4.78 -5.16 -34.60
C PHE A 50 3.59 -5.84 -33.94
N THR A 51 3.87 -6.53 -32.85
CA THR A 51 2.87 -6.98 -31.86
C THR A 51 3.07 -6.17 -30.59
N LEU A 52 2.08 -5.36 -30.20
CA LEU A 52 2.14 -4.48 -29.06
C LEU A 52 1.35 -5.09 -27.89
N ASN A 53 2.06 -5.46 -26.84
CA ASN A 53 1.50 -5.88 -25.56
C ASN A 53 1.74 -4.75 -24.55
N CYS A 54 0.84 -3.77 -24.51
CA CYS A 54 0.99 -2.60 -23.66
C CYS A 54 -0.33 -2.28 -22.91
N ALA A 55 -0.20 -1.82 -21.68
CA ALA A 55 -1.35 -1.42 -20.88
C ALA A 55 -1.90 -0.06 -21.32
N ASN A 56 -1.01 0.86 -21.76
CA ASN A 56 -1.38 2.21 -22.20
C ASN A 56 -0.72 2.56 -23.52
N VAL A 57 -1.51 3.19 -24.40
CA VAL A 57 -1.01 3.83 -25.63
C VAL A 57 -1.26 5.32 -25.49
N MET A 58 -0.20 6.12 -25.56
CA MET A 58 -0.26 7.58 -25.37
C MET A 58 0.25 8.29 -26.61
N GLU A 59 -0.57 9.16 -27.16
CA GLU A 59 -0.19 10.01 -28.29
C GLU A 59 0.34 11.35 -27.78
N LEU A 60 1.60 11.63 -28.06
CA LEU A 60 2.28 12.88 -27.68
C LEU A 60 3.05 13.44 -28.87
N GLU A 61 3.15 14.77 -28.95
CA GLU A 61 4.00 15.46 -29.93
C GLU A 61 5.47 15.11 -29.71
N GLU A 62 6.27 15.15 -30.76
CA GLU A 62 7.69 14.75 -30.72
C GLU A 62 8.56 15.69 -29.88
N ASP A 63 8.13 16.96 -29.69
CA ASP A 63 8.81 17.99 -28.91
C ASP A 63 8.47 17.95 -27.41
N VAL A 64 7.54 17.06 -27.00
CA VAL A 64 7.13 16.90 -25.60
C VAL A 64 8.07 15.91 -24.89
N ASP A 65 8.72 16.38 -23.83
CA ASP A 65 9.53 15.54 -22.94
C ASP A 65 8.63 14.67 -22.06
N PHE A 66 8.80 13.36 -22.09
CA PHE A 66 8.02 12.43 -21.25
C PHE A 66 8.83 12.10 -20.00
N ARG A 67 8.30 12.48 -18.84
CA ARG A 67 8.95 12.32 -17.54
C ARG A 67 8.21 11.31 -16.70
N THR A 68 8.90 10.31 -16.20
CA THR A 68 8.37 9.32 -15.25
C THR A 68 8.99 9.53 -13.87
N VAL A 69 8.15 9.52 -12.86
CA VAL A 69 8.56 9.57 -11.44
C VAL A 69 7.97 8.36 -10.73
N ASN A 70 8.81 7.59 -10.06
CA ASN A 70 8.39 6.46 -9.23
C ASN A 70 8.59 6.83 -7.75
N GLY A 71 7.54 6.64 -6.94
CA GLY A 71 7.51 7.00 -5.53
C GLY A 71 6.89 8.38 -5.27
N SER A 72 7.29 9.03 -4.19
CA SER A 72 6.78 10.35 -3.81
C SER A 72 7.60 11.47 -4.43
N SER A 73 6.93 12.46 -5.01
CA SER A 73 7.53 13.67 -5.58
C SER A 73 6.82 14.92 -5.10
N GLU A 74 7.57 16.00 -4.93
CA GLU A 74 7.06 17.31 -4.55
C GLU A 74 7.57 18.36 -5.54
N ILE A 75 6.67 19.25 -6.01
CA ILE A 75 7.01 20.42 -6.82
C ILE A 75 6.73 21.68 -5.99
N LYS A 76 7.73 22.53 -5.87
CA LYS A 76 7.67 23.79 -5.10
C LYS A 76 7.81 25.01 -6.01
N SER A 77 7.31 26.15 -5.57
CA SER A 77 7.44 27.43 -6.29
C SER A 77 8.88 27.87 -6.52
N GLY A 78 9.83 27.37 -5.71
CA GLY A 78 11.26 27.63 -5.84
C GLY A 78 12.00 26.71 -6.80
N ASP A 79 11.34 25.68 -7.35
CA ASP A 79 11.97 24.73 -8.26
C ASP A 79 12.20 25.37 -9.64
N ALA A 80 13.14 24.80 -10.40
CA ALA A 80 13.47 25.26 -11.73
C ALA A 80 12.26 25.19 -12.66
N VAL A 81 11.98 26.26 -13.38
CA VAL A 81 10.91 26.31 -14.38
C VAL A 81 11.34 25.56 -15.64
N PRO A 82 10.60 24.51 -16.06
CA PRO A 82 10.92 23.78 -17.27
C PRO A 82 10.89 24.66 -18.52
N GLN A 83 11.91 24.54 -19.38
CA GLN A 83 12.02 25.34 -20.62
C GLN A 83 11.28 24.71 -21.79
N GLN A 84 11.10 23.39 -21.77
CA GLN A 84 10.45 22.61 -22.82
C GLN A 84 9.09 22.08 -22.35
N LYS A 85 8.19 21.82 -23.31
CA LYS A 85 6.94 21.12 -23.03
C LYS A 85 7.25 19.75 -22.45
N PHE A 86 6.49 19.32 -21.46
CA PHE A 86 6.64 17.99 -20.87
C PHE A 86 5.29 17.40 -20.49
N TYR A 87 5.27 16.07 -20.47
CA TYR A 87 4.21 15.27 -19.89
C TYR A 87 4.75 14.56 -18.64
N LEU A 88 3.97 14.54 -17.54
CA LEU A 88 4.40 13.97 -16.27
C LEU A 88 3.62 12.71 -15.95
N ALA A 89 4.28 11.56 -15.82
CA ALA A 89 3.72 10.31 -15.32
C ALA A 89 4.28 10.02 -13.92
N VAL A 90 3.41 9.94 -12.91
CA VAL A 90 3.81 9.68 -11.53
C VAL A 90 3.20 8.36 -11.06
N ASN A 91 4.05 7.42 -10.64
CA ASN A 91 3.65 6.19 -9.98
C ASN A 91 3.91 6.32 -8.48
N GLY A 92 2.93 6.87 -7.75
CA GLY A 92 3.05 7.18 -6.34
C GLY A 92 2.32 8.45 -5.94
N GLN A 93 2.91 9.27 -5.09
CA GLN A 93 2.32 10.51 -4.62
C GLN A 93 2.96 11.74 -5.29
N LEU A 94 2.13 12.61 -5.87
CA LEU A 94 2.54 13.94 -6.30
C LEU A 94 2.01 14.99 -5.32
N THR A 95 2.89 15.80 -4.76
CA THR A 95 2.53 16.96 -3.94
C THR A 95 2.93 18.23 -4.70
N LEU A 96 1.95 19.09 -4.95
CA LEU A 96 2.19 20.42 -5.51
C LEU A 96 2.09 21.45 -4.37
N GLY A 97 3.12 22.27 -4.22
CA GLY A 97 3.10 23.37 -3.26
C GLY A 97 2.30 24.58 -3.78
N PRO A 98 2.07 25.59 -2.93
CA PRO A 98 1.48 26.84 -3.37
C PRO A 98 2.35 27.55 -4.40
N ASP A 99 1.74 28.36 -5.27
CA ASP A 99 2.39 29.18 -6.29
C ASP A 99 3.27 28.39 -7.29
N THR A 100 2.89 27.13 -7.59
CA THR A 100 3.63 26.25 -8.52
C THR A 100 3.15 26.34 -9.97
N GLN A 101 2.26 27.28 -10.31
CA GLN A 101 1.70 27.44 -11.67
C GLN A 101 2.80 27.64 -12.72
N LYS A 102 3.88 28.36 -12.37
CA LYS A 102 5.02 28.60 -13.28
C LYS A 102 5.78 27.32 -13.62
N GLN A 103 5.95 26.42 -12.64
CA GLN A 103 6.63 25.14 -12.82
C GLN A 103 5.82 24.20 -13.72
N LEU A 104 4.50 24.41 -13.79
CA LEU A 104 3.58 23.60 -14.57
C LEU A 104 3.16 24.25 -15.90
N GLU A 105 3.59 25.49 -16.21
CA GLU A 105 3.20 26.23 -17.41
C GLU A 105 3.49 25.46 -18.71
N LYS A 106 4.58 24.70 -18.74
CA LYS A 106 4.96 23.88 -19.90
C LYS A 106 4.47 22.44 -19.82
N CYS A 107 3.74 22.08 -18.78
CA CYS A 107 3.14 20.75 -18.63
C CYS A 107 1.93 20.63 -19.56
N VAL A 108 2.00 19.72 -20.53
CA VAL A 108 0.89 19.50 -21.48
C VAL A 108 -0.15 18.50 -20.95
N GLY A 109 0.19 17.74 -19.90
CA GLY A 109 -0.71 16.82 -19.25
C GLY A 109 0.03 15.98 -18.20
N MET A 110 -0.74 15.31 -17.36
CA MET A 110 -0.17 14.40 -16.37
C MET A 110 -1.08 13.20 -16.07
N THR A 111 -0.43 12.06 -15.80
CA THR A 111 -1.09 10.88 -15.25
C THR A 111 -0.47 10.53 -13.92
N ILE A 112 -1.32 10.35 -12.90
CA ILE A 112 -0.88 10.05 -11.53
C ILE A 112 -1.52 8.72 -11.14
N ASN A 113 -0.70 7.68 -11.02
CA ASN A 113 -1.10 6.37 -10.49
C ASN A 113 -0.81 6.35 -8.99
N GLY A 114 -1.76 6.86 -8.20
CA GLY A 114 -1.60 7.06 -6.77
C GLY A 114 -2.34 8.30 -6.27
N SER A 115 -1.68 9.19 -5.54
CA SER A 115 -2.33 10.35 -4.92
C SER A 115 -1.77 11.69 -5.39
N LEU A 116 -2.69 12.64 -5.63
CA LEU A 116 -2.38 14.05 -5.86
C LEU A 116 -2.76 14.86 -4.61
N VAL A 117 -1.82 15.67 -4.13
CA VAL A 117 -2.05 16.63 -3.03
C VAL A 117 -1.65 18.02 -3.52
N CYS A 118 -2.55 18.98 -3.50
CA CYS A 118 -2.27 20.33 -4.03
C CYS A 118 -3.21 21.40 -3.43
N PRO A 119 -2.82 22.69 -3.49
CA PRO A 119 -3.72 23.79 -3.18
C PRO A 119 -4.91 23.84 -4.15
N GLU A 120 -6.06 24.34 -3.70
CA GLU A 120 -7.27 24.48 -4.54
C GLU A 120 -7.02 25.34 -5.79
N SER A 121 -6.30 26.45 -5.67
CA SER A 121 -5.97 27.32 -6.81
C SER A 121 -5.04 26.64 -7.81
N VAL A 122 -4.09 25.85 -7.34
CA VAL A 122 -3.19 25.09 -8.21
C VAL A 122 -3.97 24.01 -8.96
N TYR A 123 -4.85 23.28 -8.26
CA TYR A 123 -5.67 22.24 -8.88
C TYR A 123 -6.52 22.77 -10.05
N THR A 124 -7.17 23.92 -9.87
CA THR A 124 -8.00 24.54 -10.92
C THR A 124 -7.19 25.03 -12.13
N ALA A 125 -5.90 25.27 -11.95
CA ALA A 125 -4.98 25.72 -13.00
C ALA A 125 -4.20 24.57 -13.67
N LEU A 126 -4.41 23.32 -13.25
CA LEU A 126 -3.69 22.17 -13.82
C LEU A 126 -4.07 21.95 -15.29
N PRO A 127 -3.11 21.46 -16.12
CA PRO A 127 -3.41 20.97 -17.46
C PRO A 127 -4.30 19.71 -17.38
N ALA A 128 -4.49 19.02 -18.50
CA ALA A 128 -5.20 17.74 -18.50
C ALA A 128 -4.56 16.76 -17.49
N VAL A 129 -5.29 16.43 -16.43
CA VAL A 129 -4.86 15.55 -15.35
C VAL A 129 -5.72 14.31 -15.30
N LYS A 130 -5.08 13.14 -15.27
CA LYS A 130 -5.72 11.85 -14.97
C LYS A 130 -5.14 11.31 -13.68
N VAL A 131 -5.96 11.18 -12.63
CA VAL A 131 -5.57 10.57 -11.36
C VAL A 131 -6.26 9.20 -11.24
N ASN A 132 -5.45 8.14 -11.18
CA ASN A 132 -5.89 6.79 -10.88
C ASN A 132 -5.62 6.52 -9.38
N GLY A 133 -6.50 7.05 -8.53
CA GLY A 133 -6.34 7.01 -7.07
C GLY A 133 -7.05 8.19 -6.41
N SER A 134 -6.40 8.84 -5.44
CA SER A 134 -7.01 9.91 -4.65
C SER A 134 -6.50 11.30 -5.02
N THR A 135 -7.40 12.29 -5.01
CA THR A 135 -7.04 13.71 -5.10
C THR A 135 -7.45 14.40 -3.80
N THR A 136 -6.50 15.12 -3.20
CA THR A 136 -6.72 15.87 -1.98
C THR A 136 -6.31 17.32 -2.18
N CYS A 137 -7.30 18.21 -2.21
CA CYS A 137 -7.06 19.66 -2.31
C CYS A 137 -7.09 20.28 -0.90
N TYR A 138 -6.23 21.26 -0.68
CA TYR A 138 -6.20 22.04 0.56
C TYR A 138 -6.29 23.54 0.29
N PRO A 139 -6.78 24.35 1.26
CA PRO A 139 -6.90 25.80 1.10
C PRO A 139 -5.55 26.47 0.86
N ASP A 140 -5.49 27.43 -0.05
CA ASP A 140 -4.23 28.05 -0.53
C ASP A 140 -3.36 28.68 0.57
N ASN A 141 -4.00 29.21 1.61
CA ASN A 141 -3.32 29.88 2.73
C ASN A 141 -3.05 28.94 3.91
N ALA A 142 -3.29 27.66 3.76
CA ALA A 142 -3.10 26.70 4.85
C ALA A 142 -1.63 26.30 5.04
N ILE A 143 -1.23 26.16 6.29
CA ILE A 143 0.00 25.47 6.64
C ILE A 143 -0.29 23.98 6.65
N VAL A 144 0.30 23.27 5.69
CA VAL A 144 0.12 21.82 5.55
C VAL A 144 0.92 21.09 6.63
N LEU A 145 0.23 20.32 7.44
CA LEU A 145 0.82 19.44 8.43
C LEU A 145 1.02 18.03 7.89
N LYS A 146 1.60 17.14 8.68
CA LYS A 146 1.65 15.70 8.36
C LYS A 146 0.23 15.16 8.19
N ARG A 147 0.10 14.07 7.45
CA ARG A 147 -1.18 13.40 7.16
C ARG A 147 -1.98 13.04 8.43
N SER A 148 -1.28 12.78 9.53
CA SER A 148 -1.84 12.69 10.89
C SER A 148 -1.00 13.59 11.78
N ALA A 149 -1.62 14.60 12.40
CA ALA A 149 -0.94 15.62 13.18
C ALA A 149 -1.44 15.64 14.63
N VAL A 150 -0.52 15.70 15.57
CA VAL A 150 -0.84 15.88 16.99
C VAL A 150 -0.75 17.35 17.31
N ILE A 151 -1.83 17.89 17.86
CA ILE A 151 -1.96 19.28 18.30
C ILE A 151 -1.91 19.25 19.84
N ASP A 152 -0.72 19.42 20.35
CA ASP A 152 -0.39 19.38 21.78
C ASP A 152 -0.06 20.77 22.35
N ARG A 153 0.34 20.81 23.61
CA ARG A 153 0.82 22.02 24.27
C ARG A 153 1.98 22.68 23.52
N LEU A 154 2.95 21.87 23.02
CA LEU A 154 4.11 22.42 22.31
C LEU A 154 3.70 23.02 20.96
N PHE A 155 2.73 22.43 20.30
CA PHE A 155 2.13 23.00 19.09
C PHE A 155 1.50 24.36 19.40
N ALA A 156 0.70 24.46 20.46
CA ALA A 156 0.06 25.72 20.86
C ALA A 156 1.06 26.85 21.14
N LEU A 157 2.22 26.53 21.71
CA LEU A 157 3.29 27.50 21.91
C LEU A 157 3.90 28.06 20.65
N ARG A 158 3.94 27.26 19.56
CA ARG A 158 4.57 27.62 18.28
C ARG A 158 3.58 28.06 17.21
N ALA A 159 2.29 27.86 17.43
CA ALA A 159 1.24 28.22 16.49
C ALA A 159 1.32 29.71 16.09
N LYS A 160 0.91 30.00 14.85
CA LYS A 160 0.86 31.34 14.27
C LYS A 160 -0.57 31.64 13.83
N ASN A 161 -0.83 32.87 13.43
CA ASN A 161 -2.09 33.26 12.79
C ASN A 161 -2.19 32.59 11.40
N SER A 162 -2.76 31.42 11.36
CA SER A 162 -2.86 30.61 10.13
C SER A 162 -3.90 29.52 10.27
N LEU A 163 -4.44 29.11 9.14
CA LEU A 163 -5.17 27.85 9.01
C LEU A 163 -4.15 26.70 8.95
N TYR A 164 -4.26 25.74 9.83
CA TYR A 164 -3.50 24.50 9.81
C TYR A 164 -4.35 23.41 9.20
N TRP A 165 -3.79 22.73 8.18
CA TRP A 165 -4.50 21.69 7.47
C TRP A 165 -3.75 20.36 7.54
N SER A 166 -4.49 19.27 7.73
CA SER A 166 -3.97 17.91 7.70
C SER A 166 -4.80 17.05 6.74
N GLY A 167 -4.14 16.32 5.86
CA GLY A 167 -4.81 15.53 4.81
C GLY A 167 -5.68 14.39 5.31
N ARG A 168 -5.56 13.98 6.58
CA ARG A 168 -6.37 12.91 7.14
C ARG A 168 -6.95 13.28 8.49
N ARG A 169 -6.08 13.44 9.52
CA ARG A 169 -6.57 13.63 10.88
C ARG A 169 -5.72 14.58 11.72
N MET A 170 -6.38 15.17 12.72
CA MET A 170 -5.71 15.87 13.82
C MET A 170 -6.12 15.25 15.15
N ILE A 171 -5.19 15.21 16.09
CA ILE A 171 -5.36 14.61 17.43
C ILE A 171 -5.16 15.71 18.46
N MET A 172 -6.22 16.01 19.22
CA MET A 172 -6.30 17.09 20.21
C MET A 172 -6.71 16.54 21.58
N VAL A 173 -5.94 15.58 22.09
CA VAL A 173 -6.24 14.89 23.36
C VAL A 173 -5.33 15.29 24.51
N ASP A 174 -4.32 16.16 24.28
CA ASP A 174 -3.41 16.60 25.32
C ASP A 174 -4.16 17.40 26.41
N PRO A 175 -4.15 16.96 27.67
CA PRO A 175 -4.81 17.66 28.74
C PRO A 175 -4.23 19.08 29.00
N GLU A 176 -2.96 19.30 28.63
CA GLU A 176 -2.29 20.59 28.74
C GLU A 176 -2.47 21.51 27.53
N LEU A 177 -3.22 21.07 26.51
CA LEU A 177 -3.51 21.88 25.33
C LEU A 177 -4.33 23.11 25.71
N ASN A 178 -3.76 24.31 25.48
CA ASN A 178 -4.36 25.58 25.81
C ASN A 178 -5.11 26.17 24.59
N ALA A 179 -6.42 26.05 24.60
CA ALA A 179 -7.30 26.55 23.55
C ALA A 179 -7.28 28.09 23.44
N GLU A 180 -7.21 28.80 24.58
CA GLU A 180 -7.15 30.27 24.61
C GLU A 180 -5.85 30.77 23.96
N ALA A 181 -4.73 30.10 24.21
CA ALA A 181 -3.47 30.42 23.53
C ALA A 181 -3.53 30.27 22.01
N LEU A 182 -4.21 29.23 21.50
CA LEU A 182 -4.45 29.04 20.08
C LEU A 182 -5.36 30.15 19.53
N ARG A 183 -6.45 30.46 20.20
CA ARG A 183 -7.39 31.51 19.80
C ARG A 183 -6.73 32.89 19.75
N ASN A 184 -5.95 33.23 20.76
CA ASN A 184 -5.24 34.51 20.82
C ASN A 184 -4.17 34.65 19.74
N LYS A 185 -3.70 33.53 19.19
CA LYS A 185 -2.78 33.52 18.05
C LYS A 185 -3.49 33.48 16.70
N GLY A 186 -4.81 33.37 16.66
CA GLY A 186 -5.60 33.28 15.44
C GLY A 186 -5.39 31.96 14.68
N ALA A 187 -5.04 30.87 15.38
CA ALA A 187 -4.89 29.56 14.78
C ALA A 187 -6.26 28.93 14.52
N SER A 188 -6.42 28.29 13.36
CA SER A 188 -7.59 27.48 13.02
C SER A 188 -7.16 26.17 12.40
N PHE A 189 -8.06 25.17 12.37
CA PHE A 189 -7.74 23.79 12.02
C PHE A 189 -8.75 23.21 11.03
N SER A 190 -8.24 22.52 10.02
CA SER A 190 -9.05 21.79 9.05
C SER A 190 -8.41 20.42 8.76
N ALA A 191 -9.19 19.37 8.90
CA ALA A 191 -8.79 18.00 8.60
C ALA A 191 -10.03 17.18 8.20
N GLY A 192 -9.83 15.99 7.64
CA GLY A 192 -10.93 15.07 7.38
C GLY A 192 -11.62 14.63 8.68
N GLU A 193 -10.81 14.27 9.69
CA GLU A 193 -11.29 13.92 11.04
C GLU A 193 -10.45 14.59 12.14
N ILE A 194 -11.08 14.93 13.26
CA ILE A 194 -10.42 15.49 14.43
C ILE A 194 -10.82 14.67 15.66
N ILE A 195 -9.83 14.02 16.26
CA ILE A 195 -10.01 13.27 17.51
C ILE A 195 -9.73 14.24 18.67
N ILE A 196 -10.73 14.47 19.50
CA ILE A 196 -10.68 15.47 20.55
C ILE A 196 -11.11 14.92 21.91
N ALA A 197 -10.39 15.27 22.97
CA ALA A 197 -10.78 14.92 24.32
C ALA A 197 -12.07 15.64 24.72
N ARG A 198 -12.96 14.95 25.44
CA ARG A 198 -14.30 15.45 25.79
C ARG A 198 -14.27 16.83 26.48
N SER A 199 -13.37 17.01 27.42
CA SER A 199 -13.23 18.31 28.14
C SER A 199 -12.74 19.46 27.26
N LYS A 200 -12.18 19.17 26.09
CA LYS A 200 -11.62 20.19 25.18
C LYS A 200 -12.61 20.65 24.12
N VAL A 201 -13.71 19.94 23.90
CA VAL A 201 -14.67 20.21 22.81
C VAL A 201 -15.15 21.65 22.84
N GLU A 202 -15.77 22.09 23.95
CA GLU A 202 -16.36 23.43 24.04
C GLU A 202 -15.32 24.56 23.84
N SER A 203 -14.08 24.29 24.20
CA SER A 203 -13.02 25.29 24.12
C SER A 203 -12.32 25.37 22.76
N LEU A 204 -12.40 24.33 21.94
CA LEU A 204 -11.69 24.23 20.66
C LEU A 204 -12.60 24.22 19.44
N ILE A 205 -13.90 23.94 19.59
CA ILE A 205 -14.80 23.72 18.46
C ILE A 205 -14.89 24.91 17.50
N ASP A 206 -14.80 26.12 18.01
CA ASP A 206 -14.80 27.36 17.23
C ASP A 206 -13.52 27.60 16.41
N LEU A 207 -12.46 26.85 16.69
CA LEU A 207 -11.21 26.87 15.91
C LEU A 207 -11.18 25.83 14.80
N ILE A 208 -12.17 24.95 14.73
CA ILE A 208 -12.22 23.79 13.82
C ILE A 208 -13.16 24.08 12.66
N ASP A 209 -12.75 23.71 11.46
CA ASP A 209 -13.55 23.76 10.23
C ASP A 209 -14.83 22.93 10.37
N GLU A 210 -15.98 23.49 10.00
CA GLU A 210 -17.30 22.84 10.06
C GLU A 210 -17.37 21.53 9.28
N LYS A 211 -16.52 21.34 8.28
CA LYS A 211 -16.46 20.12 7.43
C LYS A 211 -15.73 18.96 8.10
N ALA A 212 -15.00 19.20 9.17
CA ALA A 212 -14.24 18.16 9.86
C ALA A 212 -15.19 17.22 10.61
N GLU A 213 -14.98 15.91 10.47
CA GLU A 213 -15.62 14.91 11.33
C GLU A 213 -15.03 14.98 12.73
N ILE A 214 -15.87 15.15 13.75
CA ILE A 214 -15.42 15.26 15.14
C ILE A 214 -15.63 13.93 15.86
N ILE A 215 -14.52 13.35 16.32
CA ILE A 215 -14.50 12.12 17.12
C ILE A 215 -14.15 12.49 18.56
N ILE A 216 -15.15 12.35 19.45
CA ILE A 216 -14.97 12.69 20.86
C ILE A 216 -14.55 11.46 21.65
N VAL A 217 -13.40 11.53 22.30
CA VAL A 217 -12.90 10.46 23.17
C VAL A 217 -12.92 10.90 24.64
N PRO A 218 -12.98 9.97 25.61
CA PRO A 218 -12.84 10.29 27.01
C PRO A 218 -11.53 11.06 27.29
N ASP A 219 -11.51 11.83 28.35
CA ASP A 219 -10.28 12.46 28.81
C ASP A 219 -9.24 11.40 29.19
N ASP A 220 -7.96 11.75 29.06
CA ASP A 220 -6.82 10.85 29.30
C ASP A 220 -6.77 9.63 28.35
N THR A 221 -7.49 9.65 27.23
CA THR A 221 -7.40 8.61 26.19
C THR A 221 -6.09 8.73 25.42
N ALA A 222 -5.32 7.65 25.38
CA ALA A 222 -4.17 7.53 24.48
C ALA A 222 -4.63 7.17 23.07
N VAL A 223 -4.24 7.95 22.08
CA VAL A 223 -4.47 7.67 20.66
C VAL A 223 -3.23 6.99 20.09
N ILE A 224 -3.38 5.74 19.67
CA ILE A 224 -2.32 4.88 19.14
C ILE A 224 -2.53 4.75 17.65
N MET A 225 -1.50 5.05 16.83
CA MET A 225 -1.56 5.03 15.35
C MET A 225 -0.76 3.87 14.75
N ASP A 226 -0.71 2.77 15.44
CA ASP A 226 -0.02 1.54 15.03
C ASP A 226 -0.77 0.34 15.59
N ASP A 227 -0.46 -0.84 15.09
CA ASP A 227 -0.93 -2.09 15.65
C ASP A 227 -0.40 -2.29 17.07
N ILE A 228 -1.20 -2.89 17.91
CA ILE A 228 -0.84 -3.08 19.31
C ILE A 228 -1.23 -4.45 19.85
N THR A 229 -0.32 -5.04 20.63
CA THR A 229 -0.68 -6.16 21.50
C THR A 229 -1.10 -5.59 22.86
N LEU A 230 -2.33 -5.92 23.27
CA LEU A 230 -2.86 -5.51 24.58
C LEU A 230 -2.25 -6.41 25.67
N ASP A 231 -1.17 -5.97 26.24
CA ASP A 231 -0.49 -6.60 27.38
C ASP A 231 -0.31 -5.62 28.55
N ASP A 232 0.27 -6.10 29.63
CA ASP A 232 0.59 -5.25 30.78
C ASP A 232 1.57 -4.10 30.46
N THR A 233 2.40 -4.29 29.44
CA THR A 233 3.35 -3.26 29.01
C THR A 233 2.62 -2.14 28.27
N ALA A 234 1.66 -2.50 27.43
CA ALA A 234 0.80 -1.55 26.72
C ALA A 234 -0.01 -0.69 27.72
N LEU A 235 -0.65 -1.32 28.70
CA LEU A 235 -1.42 -0.59 29.71
C LEU A 235 -0.55 0.31 30.61
N ARG A 236 0.66 -0.12 30.96
CA ARG A 236 1.62 0.74 31.69
C ARG A 236 2.06 1.93 30.89
N ARG A 237 2.20 1.80 29.58
CA ARG A 237 2.66 2.85 28.68
C ARG A 237 1.56 3.83 28.31
N PHE A 238 0.38 3.34 28.01
CA PHE A 238 -0.69 4.11 27.39
C PHE A 238 -1.89 4.35 28.31
N GLY A 239 -1.95 3.70 29.47
CA GLY A 239 -3.10 3.78 30.39
C GLY A 239 -4.22 2.81 30.02
N SER A 240 -5.40 3.03 30.64
CA SER A 240 -6.57 2.16 30.51
C SER A 240 -7.63 2.67 29.52
N SER A 241 -7.46 3.85 28.97
CA SER A 241 -8.35 4.46 27.99
C SER A 241 -7.63 4.57 26.65
N LEU A 242 -8.04 3.76 25.66
CA LEU A 242 -7.32 3.59 24.41
C LEU A 242 -8.22 3.84 23.20
N TYR A 243 -7.71 4.60 22.25
CA TYR A 243 -8.24 4.74 20.89
C TYR A 243 -7.18 4.27 19.91
N VAL A 244 -7.38 3.10 19.31
CA VAL A 244 -6.37 2.44 18.46
C VAL A 244 -6.76 2.61 16.99
N ILE A 245 -5.82 3.11 16.19
CA ILE A 245 -5.92 3.24 14.73
C ILE A 245 -4.91 2.27 14.14
N GLY A 246 -5.28 1.03 14.11
CA GLY A 246 -4.49 -0.15 13.75
C GLY A 246 -5.17 -1.39 14.29
N ASP A 247 -4.53 -2.53 14.13
CA ASP A 247 -5.03 -3.81 14.58
C ASP A 247 -4.66 -4.09 16.04
N VAL A 248 -5.52 -4.84 16.71
CA VAL A 248 -5.34 -5.16 18.12
C VAL A 248 -5.21 -6.67 18.29
N THR A 249 -4.14 -7.11 18.92
CA THR A 249 -3.96 -8.51 19.33
C THR A 249 -4.15 -8.64 20.84
N VAL A 250 -5.06 -9.51 21.25
CA VAL A 250 -5.27 -9.88 22.66
C VAL A 250 -4.48 -11.15 22.93
N PRO A 251 -3.46 -11.13 23.82
CA PRO A 251 -2.67 -12.33 24.14
C PRO A 251 -3.49 -13.37 24.90
N GLU A 252 -2.94 -14.58 25.04
CA GLU A 252 -3.60 -15.68 25.76
C GLU A 252 -3.98 -15.33 27.22
N ASN A 253 -3.16 -14.51 27.88
CA ASN A 253 -3.55 -13.92 29.17
C ASN A 253 -4.29 -12.61 28.91
N ALA A 254 -5.63 -12.64 29.02
CA ALA A 254 -6.51 -11.50 28.80
C ALA A 254 -6.93 -10.75 30.10
N ASP A 255 -6.17 -10.89 31.20
CA ASP A 255 -6.49 -10.23 32.47
C ASP A 255 -6.50 -8.69 32.36
N MET A 256 -5.76 -8.13 31.40
CA MET A 256 -5.71 -6.70 31.15
C MET A 256 -7.05 -6.13 30.68
N LEU A 257 -7.94 -6.95 30.09
CA LEU A 257 -9.26 -6.50 29.63
C LEU A 257 -10.09 -5.92 30.78
N ASP A 258 -9.99 -6.48 31.99
CA ASP A 258 -10.70 -6.00 33.18
C ASP A 258 -10.23 -4.61 33.65
N ARG A 259 -9.09 -4.17 33.18
CA ARG A 259 -8.47 -2.89 33.57
C ARG A 259 -8.71 -1.79 32.57
N LEU A 260 -9.24 -2.12 31.39
CA LEU A 260 -9.60 -1.14 30.37
C LEU A 260 -10.88 -0.40 30.77
N THR A 261 -10.84 0.91 30.67
CA THR A 261 -11.99 1.79 30.93
C THR A 261 -12.64 2.27 29.63
N TYR A 262 -11.89 2.27 28.56
CA TYR A 262 -12.34 2.62 27.21
C TYR A 262 -11.44 1.96 26.19
N LEU A 263 -12.04 1.34 25.18
CA LEU A 263 -11.33 0.75 24.04
C LEU A 263 -12.14 0.98 22.77
N ASN A 264 -11.60 1.77 21.86
CA ASN A 264 -12.14 1.95 20.51
C ASN A 264 -11.07 1.56 19.50
N ILE A 265 -11.44 0.76 18.50
CA ILE A 265 -10.52 0.16 17.52
C ILE A 265 -10.94 0.55 16.11
N ARG A 266 -10.04 1.18 15.37
CA ARG A 266 -10.16 1.47 13.93
C ARG A 266 -9.26 0.54 13.14
N GLY A 267 -9.56 -0.75 13.21
CA GLY A 267 -8.85 -1.87 12.61
C GLY A 267 -9.49 -3.19 13.02
N ASP A 268 -8.82 -4.30 12.78
CA ASP A 268 -9.24 -5.64 13.17
C ASP A 268 -8.79 -5.98 14.60
N ALA A 269 -9.41 -6.98 15.19
CA ALA A 269 -8.98 -7.53 16.46
C ALA A 269 -8.75 -9.04 16.36
N LEU A 270 -7.58 -9.47 16.80
CA LEU A 270 -7.23 -10.89 16.94
C LEU A 270 -7.36 -11.30 18.40
N VAL A 271 -8.33 -12.19 18.70
CA VAL A 271 -8.68 -12.58 20.05
C VAL A 271 -8.83 -14.09 20.14
N ALA A 272 -8.26 -14.71 21.18
CA ALA A 272 -8.47 -16.14 21.41
C ALA A 272 -9.97 -16.45 21.63
N PRO A 273 -10.49 -17.59 21.15
CA PRO A 273 -11.92 -17.94 21.23
C PRO A 273 -12.49 -17.84 22.66
N GLU A 274 -11.72 -18.25 23.65
CA GLU A 274 -12.06 -18.21 25.07
C GLU A 274 -12.22 -16.80 25.64
N HIS A 275 -11.63 -15.79 25.01
CA HIS A 275 -11.66 -14.39 25.45
C HIS A 275 -12.57 -13.51 24.61
N LYS A 276 -13.16 -14.06 23.54
CA LYS A 276 -13.95 -13.28 22.59
C LYS A 276 -15.15 -12.59 23.22
N GLU A 277 -15.89 -13.30 24.05
CA GLU A 277 -17.07 -12.73 24.72
C GLU A 277 -16.68 -11.57 25.65
N LYS A 278 -15.67 -11.79 26.50
CA LYS A 278 -15.13 -10.78 27.40
C LYS A 278 -14.57 -9.56 26.63
N PHE A 279 -13.88 -9.80 25.51
CA PHE A 279 -13.38 -8.72 24.67
C PHE A 279 -14.52 -7.86 24.10
N LEU A 280 -15.57 -8.52 23.56
CA LEU A 280 -16.75 -7.81 23.02
C LEU A 280 -17.51 -7.00 24.08
N GLU A 281 -17.50 -7.42 25.35
CA GLU A 281 -18.04 -6.64 26.46
C GLU A 281 -17.17 -5.44 26.81
N THR A 282 -15.86 -5.53 26.61
CA THR A 282 -14.87 -4.48 26.94
C THR A 282 -14.74 -3.44 25.85
N VAL A 283 -14.81 -3.86 24.57
CA VAL A 283 -14.64 -2.94 23.43
C VAL A 283 -15.86 -2.04 23.30
N THR A 284 -15.63 -0.73 23.23
CA THR A 284 -16.70 0.27 23.07
C THR A 284 -17.18 0.30 21.62
N GLU A 285 -16.23 0.26 20.67
CA GLU A 285 -16.50 0.28 19.24
C GLU A 285 -15.33 -0.38 18.49
N ILE A 286 -15.61 -1.13 17.45
CA ILE A 286 -14.62 -1.66 16.50
C ILE A 286 -15.12 -1.48 15.08
N SER A 287 -14.28 -0.97 14.19
CA SER A 287 -14.65 -0.76 12.78
C SER A 287 -14.32 -1.95 11.87
N GLY A 288 -13.39 -2.79 12.28
CA GLY A 288 -12.98 -4.00 11.57
C GLY A 288 -13.63 -5.27 12.12
N GLU A 289 -13.05 -6.40 11.80
CA GLU A 289 -13.52 -7.72 12.19
C GLU A 289 -12.88 -8.21 13.49
N VAL A 290 -13.63 -9.01 14.28
CA VAL A 290 -13.07 -9.73 15.42
C VAL A 290 -12.77 -11.16 14.99
N LYS A 291 -11.52 -11.39 14.63
CA LYS A 291 -11.01 -12.71 14.23
C LYS A 291 -10.71 -13.54 15.47
N SER A 292 -11.27 -14.73 15.52
CA SER A 292 -11.08 -15.67 16.63
C SER A 292 -10.07 -16.73 16.23
N ILE A 293 -8.80 -16.40 16.33
CA ILE A 293 -7.71 -17.33 16.05
C ILE A 293 -6.88 -17.44 17.34
N ARG A 294 -6.48 -18.66 17.71
CA ARG A 294 -5.53 -18.82 18.80
C ARG A 294 -4.20 -18.23 18.37
N PRO A 295 -3.60 -17.29 19.14
CA PRO A 295 -2.26 -16.82 18.85
C PRO A 295 -1.31 -18.01 18.79
N ARG A 296 -0.66 -18.23 17.66
CA ARG A 296 0.28 -19.36 17.49
C ARG A 296 1.69 -18.94 17.82
N GLY A 297 2.51 -19.87 18.25
CA GLY A 297 3.82 -19.58 18.81
C GLY A 297 4.86 -19.08 17.83
N ALA A 298 4.71 -19.36 16.53
CA ALA A 298 5.62 -18.92 15.49
C ALA A 298 4.87 -18.46 14.25
N VAL A 299 5.36 -17.39 13.61
CA VAL A 299 4.85 -16.89 12.33
C VAL A 299 5.95 -16.97 11.28
N LEU A 300 5.62 -17.55 10.12
CA LEU A 300 6.48 -17.59 8.93
C LEU A 300 5.78 -16.80 7.83
N GLU A 301 6.31 -15.64 7.46
CA GLU A 301 5.67 -14.67 6.59
C GLU A 301 6.60 -14.24 5.45
N ASP A 302 6.01 -13.86 4.29
CA ASP A 302 6.71 -13.31 3.12
C ASP A 302 7.85 -14.19 2.59
N LYS A 303 7.71 -15.50 2.63
CA LYS A 303 8.77 -16.41 2.15
C LYS A 303 8.41 -17.02 0.79
N PRO A 304 9.34 -17.02 -0.18
CA PRO A 304 9.09 -17.64 -1.47
C PRO A 304 8.95 -19.17 -1.36
N PHE A 305 9.55 -19.77 -0.35
CA PHE A 305 9.48 -21.22 -0.09
C PHE A 305 9.58 -21.51 1.40
N VAL A 306 8.66 -22.35 1.90
CA VAL A 306 8.66 -22.86 3.28
C VAL A 306 8.52 -24.38 3.24
N LYS A 307 9.26 -25.07 4.10
CA LYS A 307 9.11 -26.52 4.32
C LYS A 307 8.68 -26.75 5.77
N ILE A 308 7.50 -27.31 5.95
CA ILE A 308 6.97 -27.71 7.24
C ILE A 308 7.33 -29.19 7.47
N THR A 309 8.03 -29.47 8.55
CA THR A 309 8.42 -30.82 8.96
C THR A 309 7.79 -31.18 10.31
N ARG A 310 7.66 -32.47 10.57
CA ARG A 310 7.18 -32.96 11.87
C ARG A 310 7.94 -32.33 13.04
N TRP A 311 9.26 -32.31 12.95
CA TRP A 311 10.11 -31.73 13.99
C TRP A 311 9.77 -30.25 14.28
N ILE A 312 9.53 -29.45 13.25
CA ILE A 312 9.19 -28.03 13.43
C ILE A 312 7.87 -27.89 14.20
N LEU A 313 6.84 -28.65 13.84
CA LEU A 313 5.55 -28.60 14.55
C LEU A 313 5.62 -29.13 15.99
N GLU A 314 6.43 -30.16 16.23
CA GLU A 314 6.64 -30.68 17.58
C GLU A 314 7.37 -29.69 18.51
N GLN A 315 8.28 -28.84 17.95
CA GLN A 315 8.98 -27.82 18.73
C GLN A 315 8.13 -26.57 19.00
N GLN A 316 7.00 -26.44 18.35
CA GLN A 316 6.09 -25.28 18.51
C GLN A 316 4.75 -25.73 19.15
N PRO A 317 4.70 -25.85 20.47
CA PRO A 317 3.49 -26.36 21.15
C PRO A 317 2.26 -25.46 20.93
N LEU A 318 2.46 -24.16 20.66
CA LEU A 318 1.41 -23.19 20.33
C LEU A 318 1.07 -23.17 18.84
N GLY A 319 1.75 -23.98 18.02
CA GLY A 319 1.56 -24.06 16.58
C GLY A 319 2.32 -23.01 15.76
N ILE A 320 2.08 -23.02 14.44
CA ILE A 320 2.75 -22.16 13.47
C ILE A 320 1.71 -21.58 12.52
N ASP A 321 1.74 -20.26 12.32
CA ASP A 321 1.09 -19.57 11.24
C ASP A 321 2.05 -19.38 10.08
N VAL A 322 1.63 -19.72 8.87
CA VAL A 322 2.37 -19.49 7.64
C VAL A 322 1.52 -18.59 6.75
N ARG A 323 2.00 -17.36 6.48
CA ARG A 323 1.25 -16.33 5.77
C ARG A 323 2.02 -15.78 4.58
N ASP A 324 1.30 -15.37 3.53
CA ASP A 324 1.88 -14.69 2.36
C ASP A 324 3.07 -15.43 1.74
N CYS A 325 3.05 -16.79 1.77
CA CYS A 325 4.16 -17.59 1.30
C CYS A 325 3.91 -18.14 -0.11
N GLY A 326 4.94 -18.09 -0.98
CA GLY A 326 4.80 -18.52 -2.36
C GLY A 326 4.53 -20.03 -2.50
N ILE A 327 5.38 -20.88 -1.91
CA ILE A 327 5.25 -22.35 -1.92
C ILE A 327 5.48 -22.90 -0.53
N VAL A 328 4.51 -23.68 -0.03
CA VAL A 328 4.63 -24.40 1.24
C VAL A 328 4.65 -25.88 0.96
N LYS A 329 5.74 -26.58 1.37
CA LYS A 329 5.85 -28.03 1.28
C LYS A 329 5.64 -28.65 2.66
N ILE A 330 4.67 -29.54 2.79
CA ILE A 330 4.36 -30.29 4.02
C ILE A 330 4.98 -31.68 3.89
N SER A 331 5.75 -32.09 4.90
CA SER A 331 6.39 -33.43 4.91
C SER A 331 5.39 -34.53 5.20
N ASP A 332 5.54 -35.66 4.52
CA ASP A 332 4.58 -36.78 4.55
C ASP A 332 4.57 -37.55 5.88
N ASP A 333 5.59 -37.37 6.72
CA ASP A 333 5.75 -38.00 8.01
C ASP A 333 5.01 -37.30 9.17
N ILE A 334 4.25 -36.24 8.86
CA ILE A 334 3.50 -35.49 9.87
C ILE A 334 2.16 -36.17 10.13
N PRO A 335 1.83 -36.47 11.40
CA PRO A 335 0.48 -36.96 11.76
C PRO A 335 -0.61 -35.93 11.42
N ARG A 336 -1.75 -36.39 10.90
CA ARG A 336 -2.88 -35.52 10.54
C ARG A 336 -3.35 -34.66 11.71
N GLU A 337 -3.43 -35.26 12.88
CA GLU A 337 -3.83 -34.59 14.11
C GLU A 337 -2.91 -33.41 14.45
N LEU A 338 -1.62 -33.59 14.23
CA LEU A 338 -0.61 -32.55 14.50
C LEU A 338 -0.73 -31.38 13.51
N ILE A 339 -1.11 -31.66 12.25
CA ILE A 339 -1.39 -30.61 11.27
C ILE A 339 -2.59 -29.78 11.73
N VAL A 340 -3.70 -30.43 12.03
CA VAL A 340 -4.94 -29.75 12.44
C VAL A 340 -4.76 -28.97 13.74
N GLU A 341 -3.98 -29.50 14.68
CA GLU A 341 -3.75 -28.86 15.97
C GLU A 341 -2.81 -27.67 15.89
N ARG A 342 -1.74 -27.74 15.04
CA ARG A 342 -0.59 -26.84 15.14
C ARG A 342 -0.20 -26.09 13.88
N LEU A 343 -0.87 -26.31 12.74
CA LEU A 343 -0.57 -25.60 11.51
C LEU A 343 -1.76 -24.74 11.10
N HIS A 344 -1.46 -23.54 10.61
CA HIS A 344 -2.41 -22.66 9.93
C HIS A 344 -1.72 -22.04 8.72
N LEU A 345 -2.42 -21.99 7.60
CA LEU A 345 -1.92 -21.51 6.32
C LEU A 345 -2.87 -20.45 5.77
N GLU A 346 -2.41 -19.23 5.60
CA GLU A 346 -3.20 -18.08 5.15
C GLU A 346 -2.49 -17.41 3.96
N ASP A 347 -3.25 -17.03 2.90
CA ASP A 347 -2.73 -16.33 1.71
C ASP A 347 -1.51 -17.00 1.06
N CYS A 348 -1.43 -18.32 1.09
CA CYS A 348 -0.32 -19.05 0.50
C CYS A 348 -0.62 -19.42 -0.97
N GLY A 349 0.40 -19.26 -1.86
CA GLY A 349 0.22 -19.49 -3.30
C GLY A 349 0.02 -20.97 -3.62
N ILE A 350 0.97 -21.84 -3.34
CA ILE A 350 0.91 -23.29 -3.63
C ILE A 350 1.29 -24.09 -2.40
N ILE A 351 0.40 -24.99 -1.99
CA ILE A 351 0.69 -25.94 -0.90
C ILE A 351 0.91 -27.31 -1.51
N LYS A 352 2.02 -27.96 -1.14
CA LYS A 352 2.38 -29.32 -1.59
C LYS A 352 2.32 -30.27 -0.41
N CYS A 353 1.52 -31.32 -0.50
CA CYS A 353 1.41 -32.39 0.48
C CYS A 353 1.15 -33.74 -0.20
N SER A 354 1.27 -34.84 0.55
CA SER A 354 0.82 -36.14 0.05
C SER A 354 -0.73 -36.20 0.02
N LYS A 355 -1.27 -37.07 -0.80
CA LYS A 355 -2.72 -37.28 -0.90
C LYS A 355 -3.34 -37.70 0.42
N GLU A 356 -2.58 -38.37 1.28
CA GLU A 356 -3.04 -38.80 2.60
C GLU A 356 -3.25 -37.62 3.57
N LEU A 357 -2.55 -36.50 3.34
CA LEU A 357 -2.63 -35.32 4.19
C LEU A 357 -3.56 -34.24 3.64
N GLU A 358 -4.11 -34.39 2.43
CA GLU A 358 -4.91 -33.41 1.74
C GLU A 358 -6.07 -32.89 2.57
N ASP A 359 -6.84 -33.78 3.19
CA ASP A 359 -7.99 -33.42 4.01
C ASP A 359 -7.57 -32.58 5.24
N ALA A 360 -6.51 -33.00 5.94
CA ALA A 360 -6.00 -32.29 7.12
C ALA A 360 -5.43 -30.91 6.76
N VAL A 361 -4.75 -30.83 5.62
CA VAL A 361 -4.19 -29.57 5.11
C VAL A 361 -5.31 -28.62 4.69
N SER A 362 -6.33 -29.12 4.00
CA SER A 362 -7.50 -28.31 3.60
C SER A 362 -8.24 -27.70 4.79
N MET A 363 -8.25 -28.38 5.93
CA MET A 363 -8.91 -27.87 7.16
C MET A 363 -8.18 -26.69 7.81
N VAL A 364 -6.89 -26.51 7.51
CA VAL A 364 -6.05 -25.48 8.12
C VAL A 364 -5.62 -24.40 7.14
N CYS A 365 -6.21 -24.39 5.94
CA CYS A 365 -5.96 -23.43 4.90
C CYS A 365 -7.07 -22.39 4.81
N GLU A 366 -6.67 -21.11 4.75
CA GLU A 366 -7.52 -19.97 4.45
C GLU A 366 -6.93 -19.22 3.25
N ASP A 367 -7.78 -18.79 2.30
CA ASP A 367 -7.46 -17.98 1.13
C ASP A 367 -6.22 -18.45 0.31
N THR A 368 -6.03 -19.77 0.19
CA THR A 368 -4.91 -20.36 -0.55
C THR A 368 -5.26 -20.59 -2.02
N ALA A 369 -4.29 -20.34 -2.92
CA ALA A 369 -4.54 -20.42 -4.35
C ALA A 369 -4.69 -21.87 -4.85
N HIS A 370 -3.85 -22.82 -4.39
CA HIS A 370 -3.89 -24.21 -4.86
C HIS A 370 -3.19 -25.22 -3.95
N ILE A 371 -3.86 -26.35 -3.68
CA ILE A 371 -3.25 -27.50 -3.01
C ILE A 371 -2.87 -28.53 -4.06
N CYS A 372 -1.58 -28.88 -4.14
CA CYS A 372 -1.03 -29.88 -5.04
C CYS A 372 -0.71 -31.17 -4.26
N THR A 373 -1.36 -32.26 -4.60
CA THR A 373 -1.04 -33.58 -4.03
C THR A 373 -0.03 -34.31 -4.88
N THR A 374 1.02 -34.86 -4.27
CA THR A 374 2.00 -35.71 -4.92
C THR A 374 1.90 -37.16 -4.42
N ASP A 375 1.68 -38.11 -5.35
CA ASP A 375 1.80 -39.54 -5.05
C ASP A 375 3.31 -39.91 -5.15
N GLY A 376 3.98 -39.99 -3.99
CA GLY A 376 5.33 -40.56 -3.83
C GLY A 376 6.47 -39.96 -4.65
N ASP A 377 7.56 -39.70 -4.00
CA ASP A 377 8.96 -39.49 -4.50
C ASP A 377 9.17 -38.97 -5.93
N ASP A 378 8.49 -37.93 -6.32
CA ASP A 378 8.83 -37.17 -7.53
C ASP A 378 9.39 -35.79 -7.16
N ASP A 379 10.71 -35.75 -7.04
CA ASP A 379 11.52 -34.52 -7.07
C ASP A 379 11.45 -33.83 -8.46
N MET A 380 10.25 -33.90 -9.07
CA MET A 380 9.94 -33.46 -10.42
C MET A 380 9.03 -32.24 -10.47
N GLY A 381 9.38 -31.16 -9.82
CA GLY A 381 8.53 -29.96 -9.93
C GLY A 381 9.24 -28.75 -10.51
N ILE A 382 10.35 -28.36 -9.94
CA ILE A 382 11.03 -27.10 -10.30
C ILE A 382 11.81 -27.26 -11.61
N GLY A 383 12.40 -28.43 -11.86
CA GLY A 383 13.14 -28.70 -13.11
C GLY A 383 12.26 -28.76 -14.37
N ASN A 384 11.01 -29.24 -14.27
CA ASN A 384 10.09 -29.31 -15.41
C ASN A 384 9.25 -28.04 -15.61
N MET A 385 8.91 -27.29 -14.57
CA MET A 385 8.38 -25.93 -14.75
C MET A 385 9.44 -24.99 -15.35
N ILE A 386 10.69 -25.12 -14.93
CA ILE A 386 11.80 -24.40 -15.55
C ILE A 386 12.07 -24.94 -16.96
N LYS A 387 11.96 -26.26 -17.23
CA LYS A 387 12.06 -26.80 -18.58
C LYS A 387 10.88 -26.42 -19.49
N ASN A 388 9.66 -26.32 -18.99
CA ASN A 388 8.54 -25.82 -19.79
C ASN A 388 8.60 -24.30 -19.97
N ALA A 389 9.11 -23.55 -19.01
CA ALA A 389 9.48 -22.14 -19.18
C ALA A 389 10.73 -21.99 -20.08
N LEU A 390 11.65 -22.97 -20.08
CA LEU A 390 12.85 -23.04 -20.92
C LEU A 390 12.65 -23.88 -22.20
N GLY A 391 11.56 -24.62 -22.34
CA GLY A 391 11.21 -25.40 -23.56
C GLY A 391 10.96 -24.52 -24.79
N GLY A 392 10.95 -23.20 -24.60
CA GLY A 392 11.07 -22.23 -25.69
C GLY A 392 12.49 -22.00 -26.21
N ILE A 393 13.53 -22.64 -25.66
CA ILE A 393 14.95 -22.29 -25.93
C ILE A 393 15.39 -22.76 -27.36
N ASN A 394 14.73 -23.70 -27.97
CA ASN A 394 15.05 -24.07 -29.36
C ASN A 394 14.64 -23.02 -30.41
N ASN A 395 13.84 -21.99 -30.04
CA ASN A 395 13.57 -20.81 -30.87
C ASN A 395 14.45 -19.59 -30.51
N ALA A 396 15.34 -19.69 -29.53
CA ALA A 396 16.12 -18.58 -29.03
C ALA A 396 17.30 -18.14 -29.92
N LEU A 397 17.72 -18.96 -30.85
CA LEU A 397 18.84 -18.64 -31.75
C LEU A 397 18.51 -17.58 -32.81
N ASP A 398 17.21 -17.33 -33.08
CA ASP A 398 16.74 -16.34 -34.06
C ASP A 398 16.05 -15.10 -33.41
N THR A 399 16.02 -14.98 -32.07
CA THR A 399 15.34 -13.88 -31.36
C THR A 399 16.34 -13.02 -30.64
N LYS A 400 16.37 -11.71 -30.94
CA LYS A 400 17.04 -10.69 -30.15
C LYS A 400 16.11 -10.21 -29.05
N ILE A 401 16.53 -10.28 -27.79
CA ILE A 401 15.74 -9.81 -26.63
C ILE A 401 16.44 -8.59 -26.03
N ILE A 402 15.68 -7.52 -25.81
CA ILE A 402 16.13 -6.28 -25.18
C ILE A 402 15.29 -6.08 -23.92
N ASN A 403 15.96 -5.90 -22.77
CA ASN A 403 15.32 -5.55 -21.51
C ASN A 403 15.87 -4.19 -21.07
N ALA A 404 14.99 -3.23 -20.87
CA ALA A 404 15.33 -1.86 -20.47
C ALA A 404 14.24 -1.26 -19.59
N ALA A 405 14.53 -0.22 -18.81
CA ALA A 405 13.50 0.56 -18.15
C ALA A 405 12.73 1.42 -19.17
N ASP A 406 13.48 2.17 -19.98
CA ASP A 406 12.96 2.98 -21.08
C ASP A 406 13.65 2.57 -22.40
N TYR A 407 12.89 2.54 -23.48
CA TYR A 407 13.39 2.17 -24.81
C TYR A 407 12.86 3.14 -25.86
N ILE A 408 13.74 3.60 -26.73
CA ILE A 408 13.41 4.47 -27.87
C ILE A 408 13.55 3.65 -29.15
N LEU A 409 12.47 3.56 -29.94
CA LEU A 409 12.41 2.91 -31.24
C LEU A 409 13.04 3.74 -32.35
#